data_252ebb7a0e89b61972e66caf6150d5cf
#
_entry.id   252ebb7a0e89b61972e66caf6150d5cf
#
_cell.length_a   1.000
_cell.length_b   1.000
_cell.length_c   1.000
_cell.angle_alpha   90.00
_cell.angle_beta   90.00
_cell.angle_gamma   90.00
#
_symmetry.space_group_name_H-M   'P 1'
#
loop_
_entity.id
_entity.type
_entity.pdbx_description
1 polymer ?
#
loop_
_entity_poly.entity_id
_entity_poly.type
_entity_poly.pdbx_seq_one_letter_code
_entity_poly.pdbx_strand_id
1 'polypeptide(L)'
;MKLGRHILAVSIILLAGTPAFSQLRILPREKVESVANPRLSRDSAALAFDTRHIVAEPMNEDDAPKTFVYRFTNAGKEPLVIKRLVSSCSCAAAVAVKTEIGPGESSLIRVTYNPKGHPGRFERKIFVYTEGEDDPAAILRLSVDVSNGADMSREWPVQMGPVRLRRQEVTFAEGVKATEKMRFVNLSGKPLTLSCEEDFLPECLSFRTD
;
A
#
# COMPACT_ATOMS: atom_id res chain seq x y z
N MET A 1 32.27 -58.25 50.05
CA MET A 1 32.36 -56.90 49.42
C MET A 1 31.60 -56.94 48.10
N LYS A 2 30.39 -56.37 48.05
CA LYS A 2 29.55 -56.28 46.82
C LYS A 2 29.61 -54.82 46.31
N LEU A 3 30.22 -54.63 45.16
CA LEU A 3 30.23 -53.32 44.46
C LEU A 3 28.87 -53.10 43.78
N GLY A 4 28.14 -52.12 44.24
CA GLY A 4 26.89 -51.66 43.56
C GLY A 4 27.20 -50.84 42.31
N ARG A 5 26.67 -51.28 41.16
CA ARG A 5 26.69 -50.54 39.90
C ARG A 5 25.55 -49.51 39.88
N HIS A 6 25.90 -48.26 40.01
CA HIS A 6 24.91 -47.18 39.75
C HIS A 6 24.81 -46.95 38.23
N ILE A 7 23.63 -47.28 37.68
CA ILE A 7 23.26 -46.93 36.28
C ILE A 7 22.66 -45.55 36.32
N LEU A 8 23.39 -44.56 35.76
CA LEU A 8 22.87 -43.24 35.50
C LEU A 8 22.05 -43.30 34.22
N ALA A 9 20.72 -43.21 34.37
CA ALA A 9 19.81 -43.03 33.23
C ALA A 9 19.83 -41.56 32.81
N VAL A 10 20.44 -41.27 31.67
CA VAL A 10 20.36 -39.96 31.03
C VAL A 10 19.06 -39.92 30.24
N SER A 11 18.06 -39.20 30.75
CA SER A 11 16.82 -38.93 30.02
C SER A 11 17.08 -37.82 29.00
N ILE A 12 17.18 -38.20 27.74
CA ILE A 12 17.19 -37.23 26.63
C ILE A 12 15.75 -36.77 26.41
N ILE A 13 15.43 -35.54 26.85
CA ILE A 13 14.16 -34.87 26.50
C ILE A 13 14.31 -34.37 25.07
N LEU A 14 13.73 -35.10 24.12
CA LEU A 14 13.52 -34.60 22.77
C LEU A 14 12.42 -33.50 22.83
N LEU A 15 12.85 -32.25 22.83
CA LEU A 15 11.97 -31.13 22.51
C LEU A 15 11.60 -31.21 21.02
N ALA A 16 10.49 -31.86 20.72
CA ALA A 16 9.85 -31.77 19.41
C ALA A 16 9.36 -30.34 19.21
N GLY A 17 10.22 -29.52 18.59
CA GLY A 17 9.82 -28.21 18.10
C GLY A 17 8.74 -28.39 17.06
N THR A 18 7.49 -28.08 17.40
CA THR A 18 6.40 -27.96 16.42
C THR A 18 6.78 -26.86 15.44
N PRO A 19 6.84 -27.12 14.11
CA PRO A 19 7.02 -26.06 13.14
C PRO A 19 5.81 -25.13 13.27
N ALA A 20 6.07 -23.89 13.66
CA ALA A 20 5.07 -22.82 13.59
C ALA A 20 4.79 -22.56 12.11
N PHE A 21 3.88 -23.33 11.53
CA PHE A 21 3.30 -22.99 10.25
C PHE A 21 2.55 -21.67 10.43
N SER A 22 3.15 -20.58 9.96
CA SER A 22 2.48 -19.32 9.75
C SER A 22 1.37 -19.59 8.76
N GLN A 23 0.17 -19.89 9.26
CA GLN A 23 -1.01 -20.06 8.42
C GLN A 23 -1.33 -18.70 7.81
N LEU A 24 -1.01 -18.53 6.54
CA LEU A 24 -1.50 -17.43 5.73
C LEU A 24 -3.03 -17.53 5.73
N ARG A 25 -3.67 -16.73 6.58
CA ARG A 25 -5.13 -16.71 6.68
C ARG A 25 -5.65 -15.89 5.51
N ILE A 26 -6.02 -16.55 4.43
CA ILE A 26 -6.71 -15.90 3.31
C ILE A 26 -8.07 -15.43 3.83
N LEU A 27 -8.25 -14.12 3.91
CA LEU A 27 -9.54 -13.54 4.28
C LEU A 27 -10.53 -13.76 3.12
N PRO A 28 -11.77 -14.18 3.39
CA PRO A 28 -12.81 -14.26 2.37
C PRO A 28 -12.98 -12.92 1.66
N ARG A 29 -13.19 -12.94 0.34
CA ARG A 29 -13.37 -11.73 -0.49
C ARG A 29 -14.42 -10.79 0.07
N GLU A 30 -15.53 -11.34 0.58
CA GLU A 30 -16.61 -10.59 1.21
C GLU A 30 -16.13 -9.77 2.42
N LYS A 31 -15.23 -10.33 3.24
CA LYS A 31 -14.66 -9.64 4.39
C LYS A 31 -13.68 -8.53 3.97
N VAL A 32 -12.93 -8.75 2.90
CA VAL A 32 -12.05 -7.71 2.33
C VAL A 32 -12.89 -6.57 1.76
N GLU A 33 -13.99 -6.90 1.07
CA GLU A 33 -14.89 -5.92 0.46
C GLU A 33 -15.65 -5.10 1.50
N SER A 34 -16.09 -5.71 2.61
CA SER A 34 -16.75 -5.00 3.72
C SER A 34 -15.81 -4.01 4.44
N VAL A 35 -14.52 -4.33 4.52
CA VAL A 35 -13.51 -3.39 5.08
C VAL A 35 -13.19 -2.27 4.09
N ALA A 36 -13.11 -2.59 2.79
CA ALA A 36 -12.79 -1.61 1.75
C ALA A 36 -13.96 -0.66 1.45
N ASN A 37 -15.20 -1.12 1.59
CA ASN A 37 -16.44 -0.38 1.35
C ASN A 37 -17.44 -0.66 2.47
N PRO A 38 -17.20 -0.16 3.69
CA PRO A 38 -18.11 -0.35 4.82
C PRO A 38 -19.48 0.28 4.54
N ARG A 39 -20.49 -0.20 5.21
CA ARG A 39 -21.80 0.46 5.23
C ARG A 39 -21.66 1.83 5.90
N LEU A 40 -22.50 2.77 5.50
CA LEU A 40 -22.55 4.07 6.16
C LEU A 40 -23.47 4.02 7.38
N SER A 41 -23.10 4.75 8.41
CA SER A 41 -23.89 4.92 9.62
C SER A 41 -25.14 5.77 9.38
N ARG A 42 -26.01 5.85 10.39
CA ARG A 42 -27.22 6.70 10.36
C ARG A 42 -26.90 8.16 10.18
N ASP A 43 -25.79 8.62 10.72
CA ASP A 43 -25.33 10.02 10.63
C ASP A 43 -24.91 10.43 9.22
N SER A 44 -24.83 9.48 8.29
CA SER A 44 -24.47 9.77 6.89
C SER A 44 -25.43 10.75 6.20
N ALA A 45 -26.70 10.77 6.58
CA ALA A 45 -27.70 11.69 6.05
C ALA A 45 -27.54 13.11 6.62
N ALA A 46 -26.93 13.25 7.80
CA ALA A 46 -26.71 14.55 8.43
C ALA A 46 -25.42 15.24 7.95
N LEU A 47 -24.44 14.49 7.43
CA LEU A 47 -23.21 15.05 6.89
C LEU A 47 -23.35 15.38 5.39
N ALA A 48 -23.71 16.63 5.08
CA ALA A 48 -23.80 17.12 3.70
C ALA A 48 -22.45 17.67 3.24
N PHE A 49 -21.76 16.98 2.35
CA PHE A 49 -20.50 17.40 1.76
C PHE A 49 -20.75 18.11 0.42
N ASP A 50 -20.01 19.20 0.13
CA ASP A 50 -20.01 19.85 -1.19
C ASP A 50 -19.50 18.87 -2.25
N THR A 51 -18.45 18.12 -1.91
CA THR A 51 -17.94 16.99 -2.70
C THR A 51 -17.38 15.93 -1.77
N ARG A 52 -17.59 14.66 -2.14
CA ARG A 52 -16.96 13.51 -1.46
C ARG A 52 -15.81 12.93 -2.26
N HIS A 53 -15.56 13.46 -3.47
CA HIS A 53 -14.50 12.99 -4.33
C HIS A 53 -13.74 14.18 -4.94
N ILE A 54 -12.44 14.24 -4.65
CA ILE A 54 -11.50 15.19 -5.25
C ILE A 54 -10.58 14.42 -6.17
N VAL A 55 -10.43 14.90 -7.40
CA VAL A 55 -9.40 14.44 -8.34
C VAL A 55 -8.28 15.48 -8.30
N ALA A 56 -7.11 15.08 -7.82
CA ALA A 56 -5.96 15.95 -7.77
C ALA A 56 -5.40 16.18 -9.19
N GLU A 57 -4.80 17.34 -9.41
CA GLU A 57 -3.94 17.53 -10.56
C GLU A 57 -2.76 16.54 -10.51
N PRO A 58 -2.21 16.13 -11.67
CA PRO A 58 -1.04 15.28 -11.69
C PRO A 58 0.09 15.83 -10.81
N MET A 59 0.74 14.96 -10.08
CA MET A 59 1.83 15.27 -9.15
C MET A 59 3.08 14.50 -9.54
N ASN A 60 4.24 14.94 -9.03
CA ASN A 60 5.46 14.18 -9.08
C ASN A 60 5.79 13.61 -7.68
N GLU A 61 6.49 12.49 -7.64
CA GLU A 61 6.90 11.85 -6.37
C GLU A 61 7.77 12.77 -5.50
N ASP A 62 8.52 13.68 -6.13
CA ASP A 62 9.39 14.66 -5.47
C ASP A 62 8.66 15.94 -5.04
N ASP A 63 7.36 16.08 -5.37
CA ASP A 63 6.59 17.23 -4.93
C ASP A 63 6.40 17.25 -3.41
N ALA A 64 6.29 18.46 -2.87
CA ALA A 64 5.92 18.66 -1.48
C ALA A 64 4.51 18.13 -1.19
N PRO A 65 4.22 17.68 0.04
CA PRO A 65 2.87 17.28 0.44
C PRO A 65 1.83 18.36 0.13
N LYS A 66 0.69 17.96 -0.47
CA LYS A 66 -0.40 18.85 -0.86
C LYS A 66 -1.63 18.60 0.00
N THR A 67 -2.30 19.69 0.43
CA THR A 67 -3.51 19.61 1.25
C THR A 67 -4.76 19.86 0.40
N PHE A 68 -5.72 18.95 0.54
CA PHE A 68 -7.04 19.00 -0.08
C PHE A 68 -8.09 19.25 1.00
N VAL A 69 -9.14 19.99 0.66
CA VAL A 69 -10.15 20.44 1.62
C VAL A 69 -11.53 19.93 1.23
N TYR A 70 -12.15 19.20 2.13
CA TYR A 70 -13.53 18.76 2.02
C TYR A 70 -14.39 19.62 2.93
N ARG A 71 -15.28 20.43 2.35
CA ARG A 71 -16.26 21.22 3.09
C ARG A 71 -17.49 20.37 3.32
N PHE A 72 -18.06 20.48 4.51
CA PHE A 72 -19.32 19.83 4.85
C PHE A 72 -20.14 20.69 5.81
N THR A 73 -21.44 20.40 5.86
CA THR A 73 -22.41 21.04 6.75
C THR A 73 -23.17 19.96 7.50
N ASN A 74 -23.43 20.19 8.78
CA ASN A 74 -24.36 19.37 9.53
C ASN A 74 -25.78 19.76 9.13
N ALA A 75 -26.41 19.00 8.24
CA ALA A 75 -27.78 19.16 7.78
C ALA A 75 -28.80 18.51 8.74
N GLY A 76 -28.33 17.87 9.81
CA GLY A 76 -29.16 17.26 10.85
C GLY A 76 -29.75 18.29 11.81
N LYS A 77 -30.56 17.79 12.73
CA LYS A 77 -31.21 18.63 13.77
C LYS A 77 -30.45 18.64 15.08
N GLU A 78 -29.46 17.77 15.25
CA GLU A 78 -28.67 17.59 16.45
C GLU A 78 -27.19 17.87 16.18
N PRO A 79 -26.39 18.28 17.20
CA PRO A 79 -24.96 18.40 17.07
C PRO A 79 -24.33 17.06 16.68
N LEU A 80 -23.33 17.10 15.79
CA LEU A 80 -22.51 15.95 15.42
C LEU A 80 -21.09 16.12 15.94
N VAL A 81 -20.51 15.04 16.43
CA VAL A 81 -19.11 15.00 16.87
C VAL A 81 -18.31 14.07 15.96
N ILE A 82 -17.32 14.61 15.28
CA ILE A 82 -16.33 13.81 14.52
C ILE A 82 -15.39 13.15 15.53
N LYS A 83 -15.54 11.85 15.72
CA LYS A 83 -14.74 11.06 16.67
C LYS A 83 -13.35 10.77 16.15
N ARG A 84 -13.26 10.35 14.87
CA ARG A 84 -11.99 9.97 14.23
C ARG A 84 -12.09 10.04 12.71
N LEU A 85 -10.92 10.24 12.11
CA LEU A 85 -10.71 10.12 10.66
C LEU A 85 -9.70 9.01 10.42
N VAL A 86 -10.02 8.08 9.54
CA VAL A 86 -9.13 6.94 9.22
C VAL A 86 -8.81 6.97 7.74
N SER A 87 -7.53 7.04 7.41
CA SER A 87 -7.08 6.97 6.02
C SER A 87 -6.78 5.53 5.61
N SER A 88 -7.06 5.20 4.35
CA SER A 88 -6.73 3.90 3.76
C SER A 88 -5.23 3.69 3.52
N CYS A 89 -4.39 4.71 3.67
CA CYS A 89 -2.93 4.63 3.60
C CYS A 89 -2.27 5.65 4.54
N SER A 90 -1.03 5.38 4.93
CA SER A 90 -0.19 6.32 5.70
C SER A 90 0.26 7.54 4.88
N CYS A 91 0.10 7.49 3.55
CA CYS A 91 0.45 8.57 2.63
C CYS A 91 -0.54 9.75 2.68
N ALA A 92 -1.70 9.58 3.32
CA ALA A 92 -2.70 10.63 3.47
C ALA A 92 -3.08 10.80 4.95
N ALA A 93 -2.88 11.99 5.49
CA ALA A 93 -3.28 12.36 6.84
C ALA A 93 -4.51 13.26 6.78
N ALA A 94 -5.54 12.96 7.59
CA ALA A 94 -6.78 13.72 7.62
C ALA A 94 -7.01 14.34 9.00
N VAL A 95 -7.44 15.61 9.02
CA VAL A 95 -7.74 16.37 10.24
C VAL A 95 -9.03 17.16 10.04
N ALA A 96 -9.97 17.06 11.01
CA ALA A 96 -11.13 17.94 11.07
C ALA A 96 -10.72 19.28 11.70
N VAL A 97 -11.14 20.40 11.10
CA VAL A 97 -10.85 21.74 11.63
C VAL A 97 -11.65 21.98 12.91
N LYS A 98 -12.85 21.46 12.97
CA LYS A 98 -13.71 21.46 14.15
C LYS A 98 -14.31 20.07 14.28
N THR A 99 -14.37 19.55 15.50
CA THR A 99 -14.87 18.19 15.78
C THR A 99 -16.34 18.18 16.18
N GLU A 100 -16.83 19.21 16.88
CA GLU A 100 -18.22 19.35 17.27
C GLU A 100 -18.91 20.36 16.35
N ILE A 101 -19.93 19.94 15.62
CA ILE A 101 -20.61 20.72 14.59
C ILE A 101 -22.09 20.79 14.90
N GLY A 102 -22.56 22.01 15.23
CA GLY A 102 -23.98 22.28 15.51
C GLY A 102 -24.88 22.14 14.28
N PRO A 103 -26.19 22.01 14.44
CA PRO A 103 -27.15 21.99 13.35
C PRO A 103 -27.00 23.21 12.43
N GLY A 104 -26.93 22.97 11.12
CA GLY A 104 -26.71 24.02 10.10
C GLY A 104 -25.29 24.57 10.06
N GLU A 105 -24.40 24.15 10.93
CA GLU A 105 -23.02 24.63 10.94
C GLU A 105 -22.16 23.91 9.89
N SER A 106 -21.24 24.66 9.27
CA SER A 106 -20.29 24.12 8.30
C SER A 106 -18.88 24.01 8.90
N SER A 107 -18.14 22.99 8.48
CA SER A 107 -16.75 22.78 8.86
C SER A 107 -15.94 22.17 7.70
N LEU A 108 -14.68 21.90 7.95
CA LEU A 108 -13.73 21.42 6.95
C LEU A 108 -12.98 20.18 7.46
N ILE A 109 -12.75 19.24 6.55
CA ILE A 109 -11.75 18.17 6.73
C ILE A 109 -10.60 18.47 5.78
N ARG A 110 -9.40 18.59 6.33
CA ARG A 110 -8.16 18.76 5.57
C ARG A 110 -7.49 17.41 5.40
N VAL A 111 -7.16 17.05 4.16
CA VAL A 111 -6.45 15.81 3.83
C VAL A 111 -5.13 16.20 3.19
N THR A 112 -4.03 15.95 3.90
CA THR A 112 -2.67 16.19 3.40
C THR A 112 -2.13 14.89 2.82
N TYR A 113 -1.87 14.90 1.52
CA TYR A 113 -1.30 13.78 0.78
C TYR A 113 0.20 14.00 0.51
N ASN A 114 1.01 13.00 0.84
CA ASN A 114 2.44 12.98 0.53
C ASN A 114 2.68 12.02 -0.65
N PRO A 115 3.11 12.51 -1.83
CA PRO A 115 3.33 11.67 -3.00
C PRO A 115 4.59 10.81 -2.91
N LYS A 116 5.51 11.14 -2.02
CA LYS A 116 6.82 10.50 -1.90
C LYS A 116 6.72 8.99 -1.65
N GLY A 117 7.29 8.21 -2.55
CA GLY A 117 7.28 6.75 -2.48
C GLY A 117 5.96 6.11 -2.94
N HIS A 118 5.11 6.86 -3.62
CA HIS A 118 3.80 6.40 -4.07
C HIS A 118 3.52 6.75 -5.55
N PRO A 119 4.42 6.41 -6.50
CA PRO A 119 4.17 6.65 -7.92
C PRO A 119 3.06 5.75 -8.46
N GLY A 120 2.25 6.28 -9.38
CA GLY A 120 1.12 5.60 -10.00
C GLY A 120 -0.22 6.28 -9.74
N ARG A 121 -1.29 5.63 -10.23
CA ARG A 121 -2.67 6.10 -10.06
C ARG A 121 -3.33 5.39 -8.90
N PHE A 122 -3.85 6.16 -7.96
CA PHE A 122 -4.49 5.61 -6.75
C PHE A 122 -5.74 6.40 -6.40
N GLU A 123 -6.72 5.70 -5.84
CA GLU A 123 -7.81 6.29 -5.06
C GLU A 123 -7.53 6.04 -3.58
N ARG A 124 -7.45 7.11 -2.79
CA ARG A 124 -7.28 7.07 -1.34
C ARG A 124 -8.61 7.38 -0.69
N LYS A 125 -8.97 6.58 0.31
CA LYS A 125 -10.23 6.75 1.05
C LYS A 125 -9.94 7.28 2.44
N ILE A 126 -10.79 8.21 2.88
CA ILE A 126 -10.81 8.72 4.24
C ILE A 126 -12.19 8.42 4.82
N PHE A 127 -12.22 7.62 5.86
CA PHE A 127 -13.43 7.23 6.57
C PHE A 127 -13.67 8.20 7.71
N VAL A 128 -14.84 8.82 7.74
CA VAL A 128 -15.25 9.81 8.75
C VAL A 128 -16.17 9.10 9.75
N TYR A 129 -15.76 9.02 11.01
CA TYR A 129 -16.54 8.40 12.07
C TYR A 129 -17.07 9.45 13.02
N THR A 130 -18.35 9.36 13.36
CA THR A 130 -19.03 10.17 14.38
C THR A 130 -19.11 9.43 15.70
N GLU A 131 -19.40 10.16 16.78
CA GLU A 131 -19.57 9.58 18.09
C GLU A 131 -20.84 8.72 18.17
N GLY A 132 -20.75 7.58 18.86
CA GLY A 132 -21.86 6.66 19.04
C GLY A 132 -22.10 5.70 17.87
N GLU A 133 -21.32 5.81 16.76
CA GLU A 133 -21.45 4.95 15.58
C GLU A 133 -20.16 4.15 15.33
N ASP A 134 -20.32 2.86 15.00
CA ASP A 134 -19.19 1.98 14.65
C ASP A 134 -18.88 2.03 13.16
N ASP A 135 -19.88 2.28 12.34
CA ASP A 135 -19.73 2.45 10.89
C ASP A 135 -19.39 3.92 10.55
N PRO A 136 -18.65 4.19 9.45
CA PRO A 136 -18.34 5.56 9.07
C PRO A 136 -19.58 6.32 8.60
N ALA A 137 -19.71 7.57 9.02
CA ALA A 137 -20.75 8.48 8.57
C ALA A 137 -20.50 9.00 7.12
N ALA A 138 -19.23 9.01 6.68
CA ALA A 138 -18.89 9.35 5.31
C ALA A 138 -17.60 8.66 4.85
N ILE A 139 -17.48 8.47 3.54
CA ILE A 139 -16.26 8.04 2.87
C ILE A 139 -15.88 9.14 1.88
N LEU A 140 -14.74 9.79 2.13
CA LEU A 140 -14.16 10.76 1.21
C LEU A 140 -13.14 10.05 0.32
N ARG A 141 -13.03 10.48 -0.94
CA ARG A 141 -12.14 9.89 -1.93
C ARG A 141 -11.23 10.94 -2.50
N LEU A 142 -9.95 10.62 -2.58
CA LEU A 142 -8.93 11.43 -3.23
C LEU A 142 -8.27 10.59 -4.33
N SER A 143 -8.52 10.94 -5.59
CA SER A 143 -7.83 10.33 -6.73
C SER A 143 -6.58 11.13 -7.03
N VAL A 144 -5.46 10.43 -7.14
CA VAL A 144 -4.14 11.00 -7.43
C VAL A 144 -3.48 10.25 -8.57
N ASP A 145 -2.73 10.99 -9.39
CA ASP A 145 -1.85 10.46 -10.44
C ASP A 145 -0.45 11.01 -10.18
N VAL A 146 0.48 10.14 -9.76
CA VAL A 146 1.81 10.52 -9.34
C VAL A 146 2.83 9.94 -10.30
N SER A 147 3.59 10.80 -10.98
CA SER A 147 4.73 10.38 -11.81
C SER A 147 5.94 10.05 -10.94
N ASN A 148 6.85 9.23 -11.48
CA ASN A 148 8.09 8.88 -10.80
C ASN A 148 8.93 10.14 -10.54
N GLY A 149 9.57 10.19 -9.37
CA GLY A 149 10.56 11.20 -9.02
C GLY A 149 11.91 10.99 -9.72
N ALA A 150 12.85 11.87 -9.44
CA ALA A 150 14.22 11.80 -9.96
C ALA A 150 14.98 10.58 -9.38
N ASP A 151 14.68 10.18 -8.16
CA ASP A 151 15.26 8.99 -7.54
C ASP A 151 14.55 7.72 -7.97
N MET A 152 15.02 7.12 -9.02
CA MET A 152 14.53 5.85 -9.56
C MET A 152 15.03 4.61 -8.80
N SER A 153 15.86 4.76 -7.76
CA SER A 153 16.52 3.64 -7.07
C SER A 153 15.55 2.64 -6.45
N ARG A 154 14.37 3.08 -6.07
CA ARG A 154 13.34 2.24 -5.46
C ARG A 154 12.68 1.30 -6.45
N GLU A 155 12.31 1.81 -7.63
CA GLU A 155 11.70 1.00 -8.70
C GLU A 155 12.76 0.22 -9.49
N TRP A 156 13.95 0.80 -9.62
CA TRP A 156 15.06 0.32 -10.40
C TRP A 156 16.32 0.24 -9.53
N PRO A 157 16.38 -0.70 -8.55
CA PRO A 157 17.43 -0.73 -7.53
C PRO A 157 18.80 -1.09 -8.07
N VAL A 158 18.88 -1.83 -9.17
CA VAL A 158 20.15 -2.29 -9.73
C VAL A 158 20.64 -1.31 -10.79
N GLN A 159 21.81 -0.69 -10.56
CA GLN A 159 22.45 0.18 -11.54
C GLN A 159 23.61 -0.53 -12.21
N MET A 160 23.60 -0.55 -13.55
CA MET A 160 24.64 -1.12 -14.39
C MET A 160 25.04 -0.08 -15.45
N GLY A 161 26.07 0.70 -15.16
CA GLY A 161 26.49 1.82 -16.03
C GLY A 161 25.34 2.81 -16.26
N PRO A 162 24.97 3.05 -17.54
CA PRO A 162 23.91 4.00 -17.88
C PRO A 162 22.50 3.42 -17.78
N VAL A 163 22.34 2.18 -17.36
CA VAL A 163 21.02 1.52 -17.23
C VAL A 163 20.71 1.20 -15.76
N ARG A 164 19.42 1.19 -15.45
CA ARG A 164 18.90 0.65 -14.20
C ARG A 164 17.91 -0.48 -14.49
N LEU A 165 17.96 -1.54 -13.68
CA LEU A 165 17.12 -2.72 -13.79
C LEU A 165 16.29 -2.89 -12.52
N ARG A 166 15.15 -3.55 -12.66
CA ARG A 166 14.32 -3.97 -11.51
C ARG A 166 14.94 -5.13 -10.74
N ARG A 167 15.67 -6.00 -11.45
CA ARG A 167 16.33 -7.17 -10.90
C ARG A 167 17.57 -7.49 -11.74
N GLN A 168 18.56 -8.08 -11.12
CA GLN A 168 19.80 -8.49 -11.79
C GLN A 168 19.75 -9.95 -12.25
N GLU A 169 18.89 -10.75 -11.65
CA GLU A 169 18.81 -12.19 -11.87
C GLU A 169 17.42 -12.59 -12.37
N VAL A 170 17.42 -13.63 -13.18
CA VAL A 170 16.21 -14.29 -13.69
C VAL A 170 16.31 -15.76 -13.34
N THR A 171 15.28 -16.29 -12.69
CA THR A 171 15.22 -17.70 -12.34
C THR A 171 14.17 -18.41 -13.17
N PHE A 172 14.55 -19.51 -13.80
CA PHE A 172 13.63 -20.39 -14.52
C PHE A 172 13.31 -21.62 -13.69
N ALA A 173 12.06 -22.07 -13.71
CA ALA A 173 11.69 -23.33 -13.12
C ALA A 173 12.20 -24.49 -13.99
N GLU A 174 12.76 -25.53 -13.37
CA GLU A 174 13.27 -26.68 -14.08
C GLU A 174 12.16 -27.42 -14.84
N GLY A 175 12.45 -27.83 -16.06
CA GLY A 175 11.52 -28.61 -16.91
C GLY A 175 10.35 -27.81 -17.50
N VAL A 176 10.29 -26.50 -17.30
CA VAL A 176 9.23 -25.64 -17.84
C VAL A 176 9.78 -24.73 -18.92
N LYS A 177 9.15 -24.76 -20.13
CA LYS A 177 9.44 -23.76 -21.15
C LYS A 177 8.77 -22.44 -20.75
N ALA A 178 9.57 -21.44 -20.37
CA ALA A 178 9.09 -20.15 -19.93
C ALA A 178 9.84 -19.02 -20.63
N THR A 179 9.18 -17.86 -20.73
CA THR A 179 9.79 -16.59 -21.18
C THR A 179 9.75 -15.61 -20.04
N GLU A 180 10.91 -15.10 -19.66
CA GLU A 180 11.06 -14.07 -18.65
C GLU A 180 11.52 -12.76 -19.28
N LYS A 181 10.95 -11.64 -18.81
CA LYS A 181 11.30 -10.30 -19.29
C LYS A 181 12.13 -9.56 -18.26
N MET A 182 13.30 -9.09 -18.69
CA MET A 182 14.07 -8.11 -17.92
C MET A 182 13.73 -6.71 -18.44
N ARG A 183 13.23 -5.87 -17.56
CA ARG A 183 12.95 -4.46 -17.88
C ARG A 183 14.07 -3.58 -17.37
N PHE A 184 14.42 -2.58 -18.14
CA PHE A 184 15.43 -1.60 -17.77
C PHE A 184 15.01 -0.18 -18.17
N VAL A 185 15.67 0.79 -17.55
CA VAL A 185 15.58 2.20 -17.90
C VAL A 185 16.96 2.67 -18.34
N ASN A 186 17.00 3.33 -19.49
CA ASN A 186 18.21 3.97 -20.00
C ASN A 186 18.30 5.41 -19.48
N LEU A 187 19.29 5.69 -18.67
CA LEU A 187 19.55 7.03 -18.10
C LEU A 187 20.53 7.86 -18.90
N SER A 188 21.11 7.31 -19.99
CA SER A 188 22.16 8.02 -20.77
C SER A 188 21.63 9.16 -21.64
N GLY A 189 20.31 9.22 -21.87
CA GLY A 189 19.69 10.14 -22.84
C GLY A 189 20.05 9.86 -24.29
N LYS A 190 20.78 8.76 -24.58
CA LYS A 190 21.19 8.33 -25.94
C LYS A 190 20.69 6.92 -26.21
N PRO A 191 20.41 6.54 -27.46
CA PRO A 191 20.10 5.17 -27.81
C PRO A 191 21.18 4.20 -27.32
N LEU A 192 20.76 3.07 -26.75
CA LEU A 192 21.65 1.99 -26.34
C LEU A 192 21.34 0.75 -27.18
N THR A 193 22.39 0.06 -27.61
CA THR A 193 22.27 -1.27 -28.20
C THR A 193 22.56 -2.29 -27.13
N LEU A 194 21.63 -3.22 -26.94
CA LEU A 194 21.82 -4.36 -26.05
C LEU A 194 22.23 -5.57 -26.89
N SER A 195 23.30 -6.21 -26.47
CA SER A 195 23.76 -7.48 -27.04
C SER A 195 23.90 -8.50 -25.92
N CYS A 196 23.73 -9.76 -26.27
CA CYS A 196 24.02 -10.87 -25.39
C CYS A 196 25.29 -11.58 -25.92
N GLU A 197 26.19 -11.95 -25.04
CA GLU A 197 27.29 -12.82 -25.36
C GLU A 197 26.78 -14.25 -25.41
N GLU A 198 26.39 -14.70 -26.62
CA GLU A 198 25.70 -15.98 -26.82
C GLU A 198 26.57 -17.18 -26.40
N ASP A 199 27.90 -17.05 -26.48
CA ASP A 199 28.85 -18.07 -26.05
C ASP A 199 28.76 -18.43 -24.54
N PHE A 200 28.20 -17.53 -23.72
CA PHE A 200 27.99 -17.75 -22.30
C PHE A 200 26.55 -18.17 -21.95
N LEU A 201 25.63 -18.20 -22.93
CA LEU A 201 24.29 -18.71 -22.69
C LEU A 201 24.27 -20.25 -22.70
N PRO A 202 23.65 -20.88 -21.68
CA PRO A 202 23.33 -22.28 -21.75
C PRO A 202 22.50 -22.61 -23.01
N GLU A 203 22.73 -23.78 -23.66
CA GLU A 203 22.00 -24.18 -24.85
C GLU A 203 20.46 -24.17 -24.73
N CYS A 204 19.94 -24.25 -23.49
CA CYS A 204 18.51 -24.20 -23.21
C CYS A 204 17.93 -22.79 -23.16
N LEU A 205 18.75 -21.73 -23.28
CA LEU A 205 18.32 -20.34 -23.21
C LEU A 205 18.52 -19.64 -24.57
N SER A 206 17.61 -18.71 -24.84
CA SER A 206 17.74 -17.77 -25.96
C SER A 206 17.42 -16.35 -25.49
N PHE A 207 18.14 -15.37 -25.99
CA PHE A 207 17.94 -13.96 -25.71
C PHE A 207 17.33 -13.25 -26.91
N ARG A 208 16.36 -12.34 -26.64
CA ARG A 208 15.78 -11.44 -27.64
C ARG A 208 15.57 -10.07 -27.02
N THR A 209 15.76 -9.02 -27.79
CA THR A 209 15.39 -7.65 -27.50
C THR A 209 14.05 -7.34 -28.17
N ASP A 210 13.11 -6.75 -27.43
CA ASP A 210 11.83 -6.23 -27.94
C ASP A 210 11.98 -4.76 -28.33
#